data_dbb50b166fe68df1799dd35014ff6230
#
_entry.id   dbb50b166fe68df1799dd35014ff6230
#
_cell.length_a   1.000
_cell.length_b   1.000
_cell.length_c   1.000
_cell.angle_alpha   90.00
_cell.angle_beta   90.00
_cell.angle_gamma   90.00
#
_symmetry.space_group_name_H-M   'P 1'
#
loop_
_entity.id
_entity.type
_entity.pdbx_description
1 polymer ?
#
loop_
_entity_poly.entity_id
_entity_poly.type
_entity_poly.pdbx_seq_one_letter_code
_entity_poly.pdbx_strand_id
1 'polypeptide(L)' 'MTTAEKVIKNKLGLIKLAEQLGNVSQACKIMGYSRDSFYRFKEL' A
#
# COMPACT_ATOMS: atom_id res chain seq x y z
N MET A 1 -14.76 8.01 -12.70
CA MET A 1 -13.65 7.42 -11.93
C MET A 1 -13.51 5.95 -12.27
N THR A 2 -12.32 5.53 -12.58
CA THR A 2 -12.06 4.13 -12.90
C THR A 2 -11.51 3.41 -11.67
N THR A 3 -11.71 2.11 -11.63
CA THR A 3 -11.17 1.27 -10.56
C THR A 3 -9.64 1.38 -10.49
N ALA A 4 -9.01 1.58 -11.63
CA ALA A 4 -7.56 1.71 -11.73
C ALA A 4 -7.04 2.92 -10.94
N GLU A 5 -7.74 4.03 -10.98
CA GLU A 5 -7.34 5.23 -10.24
C GLU A 5 -7.38 5.01 -8.74
N LYS A 6 -8.39 4.31 -8.25
CA LYS A 6 -8.49 4.00 -6.83
C LYS A 6 -7.35 3.09 -6.39
N VAL A 7 -7.00 2.11 -7.20
CA VAL A 7 -5.90 1.19 -6.90
C VAL A 7 -4.57 1.94 -6.84
N ILE A 8 -4.34 2.86 -7.78
CA ILE A 8 -3.11 3.65 -7.80
C ILE A 8 -2.98 4.53 -6.55
N LYS A 9 -4.06 5.18 -6.15
CA LYS A 9 -4.06 6.01 -4.95
C LYS A 9 -3.79 5.18 -3.70
N ASN A 10 -4.44 4.03 -3.60
CA ASN A 10 -4.24 3.14 -2.46
C ASN A 10 -2.80 2.61 -2.42
N LYS A 11 -2.26 2.27 -3.57
CA LYS A 11 -0.89 1.80 -3.70
C LYS A 11 0.10 2.85 -3.18
N LEU A 12 -0.03 4.08 -3.66
CA LEU A 12 0.86 5.16 -3.25
C LEU A 12 0.72 5.47 -1.76
N GLY A 13 -0.50 5.48 -1.26
CA GLY A 13 -0.77 5.72 0.14
C GLY A 13 -0.15 4.66 1.04
N LEU A 14 -0.27 3.39 0.65
CA LEU A 14 0.30 2.30 1.42
C LEU A 14 1.82 2.37 1.45
N ILE A 15 2.45 2.62 0.31
CA ILE A 15 3.90 2.72 0.22
C ILE A 15 4.42 3.89 1.05
N LYS A 16 3.78 5.05 0.94
CA LYS A 16 4.16 6.23 1.72
C LYS A 16 4.02 5.98 3.21
N LEU A 17 2.92 5.36 3.62
CA LEU A 17 2.70 5.06 5.03
C LEU A 17 3.76 4.12 5.57
N ALA A 18 4.13 3.10 4.79
CA ALA A 18 5.17 2.17 5.17
C ALA A 18 6.51 2.87 5.36
N GLU A 19 6.83 3.83 4.48
CA GLU A 19 8.05 4.60 4.58
C GLU A 19 8.05 5.52 5.81
N GLN A 20 6.94 6.18 6.08
CA GLN A 20 6.80 7.07 7.22
C GLN A 20 6.92 6.34 8.55
N LEU A 21 6.29 5.17 8.63
CA LEU A 21 6.35 4.35 9.84
C LEU A 21 7.66 3.57 9.95
N GLY A 22 8.33 3.35 8.83
CA GLY A 22 9.48 2.48 8.79
C GLY A 22 9.15 1.02 9.07
N ASN A 23 7.88 0.64 8.86
CA ASN A 23 7.39 -0.69 9.19
C ASN A 23 6.27 -1.10 8.23
N VAL A 24 6.59 -2.03 7.33
CA VAL A 24 5.66 -2.52 6.31
C VAL A 24 4.49 -3.26 6.95
N SER A 25 4.76 -4.10 7.94
CA SER A 25 3.72 -4.86 8.63
C SER A 25 2.68 -3.93 9.26
N GLN A 26 3.14 -2.88 9.93
CA GLN A 26 2.27 -1.92 10.57
C GLN A 26 1.42 -1.17 9.55
N ALA A 27 2.04 -0.73 8.46
CA ALA A 27 1.34 -0.03 7.39
C ALA A 27 0.25 -0.91 6.77
N CYS A 28 0.56 -2.15 6.47
CA CYS A 28 -0.41 -3.09 5.93
C CYS A 28 -1.56 -3.32 6.90
N LYS A 29 -1.27 -3.44 8.18
CA LYS A 29 -2.29 -3.64 9.20
C LYS A 29 -3.24 -2.44 9.30
N ILE A 30 -2.70 -1.24 9.26
CA ILE A 30 -3.48 0.00 9.32
C ILE A 30 -4.39 0.11 8.09
N MET A 31 -3.85 -0.19 6.92
CA MET A 31 -4.59 -0.08 5.67
C MET A 31 -5.49 -1.29 5.39
N GLY A 32 -5.33 -2.37 6.13
CA GLY A 32 -6.10 -3.58 5.92
C GLY A 32 -5.59 -4.44 4.77
N TYR A 33 -4.31 -4.33 4.43
CA TYR A 33 -3.69 -5.12 3.37
C TYR A 33 -2.77 -6.18 3.95
N SER A 34 -2.45 -7.19 3.13
CA SER A 34 -1.45 -8.19 3.48
C SER A 34 -0.08 -7.75 2.98
N ARG A 35 0.99 -8.40 3.48
CA ARG A 35 2.34 -8.12 2.99
C ARG A 35 2.48 -8.42 1.49
N ASP A 36 1.82 -9.48 1.03
CA ASP A 36 1.82 -9.83 -0.39
C ASP A 36 1.31 -8.67 -1.23
N SER A 37 0.22 -8.04 -0.79
CA SER A 37 -0.33 -6.89 -1.50
C SER A 37 0.67 -5.75 -1.56
N PHE A 38 1.38 -5.49 -0.48
CA PHE A 38 2.39 -4.44 -0.44
C PHE A 38 3.50 -4.71 -1.46
N TYR A 39 4.02 -5.92 -1.47
CA TYR A 39 5.11 -6.26 -2.39
C TYR A 39 4.66 -6.22 -3.84
N ARG A 40 3.44 -6.65 -4.12
CA ARG A 40 2.88 -6.56 -5.47
C ARG A 40 2.76 -5.11 -5.91
N PHE A 41 2.27 -4.25 -5.02
CA PHE A 41 2.16 -2.83 -5.31
C PHE A 41 3.53 -2.21 -5.58
N LYS A 42 4.54 -2.64 -4.86
CA LYS A 42 5.89 -2.12 -5.02
C LYS A 42 6.51 -2.55 -6.35
N GLU A 43 6.18 -3.74 -6.83
CA GLU A 43 6.70 -4.24 -8.11
C GLU A 43 6.05 -3.54 -9.31
N LEU A 44 4.83 -3.12 -9.17
CA LEU A 44 4.14 -2.40 -10.23
C LEU A 44 4.59 -0.94 -10.24
#